data_29b827a0eae2171035fa37fc659b4da7
#
_entry.id   29b827a0eae2171035fa37fc659b4da7
#
_cell.length_a   1.000
_cell.length_b   1.000
_cell.length_c   1.000
_cell.angle_alpha   90.00
_cell.angle_beta   90.00
_cell.angle_gamma   90.00
#
_symmetry.space_group_name_H-M   'P 1'
#
loop_
_entity.id
_entity.type
_entity.pdbx_description
1 polymer ?
#
loop_
_entity_poly.entity_id
_entity_poly.type
_entity_poly.pdbx_seq_one_letter_code
_entity_poly.pdbx_strand_id
1 'polypeptide(L)'
;VLDFDFILKNGLKGYINLINSRPEKNELHKAMEMVLNSIDELSRRYSEICTDNKLSDVLRKVPMNPAETFYEAVQSVWFIFQLCPDSLGRIDQYLYPFYKRDTENGTLSYEDAAELLEELFVKVFETQMDNVDLPISGHNHLVVGGYLADGTDGFNELSKLILECIADLPTFRPQASFRYTKYTTADTMKFI
;
A
#
# COMPACT_ATOMS: atom_id res chain seq x y z
N VAL A 1 -10.22 7.44 2.99
CA VAL A 1 -9.10 6.77 2.29
C VAL A 1 -7.81 7.20 2.95
N LEU A 2 -6.95 6.25 3.28
CA LEU A 2 -5.62 6.50 3.83
C LEU A 2 -4.71 7.15 2.77
N ASP A 3 -3.87 8.08 3.20
CA ASP A 3 -2.86 8.70 2.33
C ASP A 3 -1.58 7.85 2.33
N PHE A 4 -1.62 6.73 1.61
CA PHE A 4 -0.47 5.83 1.48
C PHE A 4 0.73 6.52 0.85
N ASP A 5 0.53 7.43 -0.13
CA ASP A 5 1.64 8.15 -0.76
C ASP A 5 2.42 8.98 0.26
N PHE A 6 1.72 9.70 1.15
CA PHE A 6 2.37 10.44 2.23
C PHE A 6 3.10 9.52 3.21
N ILE A 7 2.45 8.41 3.63
CA ILE A 7 3.04 7.45 4.58
C ILE A 7 4.31 6.83 4.00
N LEU A 8 4.29 6.38 2.76
CA LEU A 8 5.45 5.76 2.13
C LEU A 8 6.63 6.72 1.98
N LYS A 9 6.37 7.99 1.69
CA LYS A 9 7.41 9.02 1.50
C LYS A 9 7.96 9.60 2.79
N ASN A 10 7.16 9.64 3.86
CA ASN A 10 7.50 10.37 5.09
C ASN A 10 7.49 9.49 6.35
N GLY A 11 6.96 8.28 6.25
CA GLY A 11 6.63 7.46 7.40
C GLY A 11 5.53 8.09 8.28
N LEU A 12 5.13 7.39 9.32
CA LEU A 12 4.24 7.95 10.35
C LEU A 12 4.90 9.12 11.09
N LYS A 13 6.24 9.18 11.13
CA LYS A 13 7.00 10.34 11.60
C LYS A 13 6.61 11.63 10.90
N GLY A 14 6.24 11.58 9.60
CA GLY A 14 5.77 12.74 8.86
C GLY A 14 4.54 13.36 9.52
N TYR A 15 3.56 12.58 9.94
CA TYR A 15 2.40 13.07 10.67
C TYR A 15 2.76 13.60 12.07
N ILE A 16 3.65 12.92 12.80
CA ILE A 16 4.15 13.41 14.10
C ILE A 16 4.81 14.79 13.93
N ASN A 17 5.63 14.96 12.90
CA ASN A 17 6.27 16.24 12.59
C ASN A 17 5.24 17.33 12.24
N LEU A 18 4.19 17.00 11.48
CA LEU A 18 3.10 17.93 11.18
C LEU A 18 2.33 18.34 12.45
N ILE A 19 2.07 17.40 13.36
CA ILE A 19 1.44 17.70 14.65
C ILE A 19 2.36 18.61 15.48
N ASN A 20 3.65 18.30 15.52
CA ASN A 20 4.64 19.06 16.32
C ASN A 20 4.91 20.46 15.77
N SER A 21 4.70 20.69 14.48
CA SER A 21 4.85 22.02 13.86
C SER A 21 3.66 22.96 14.17
N ARG A 22 2.57 22.49 14.77
CA ARG A 22 1.43 23.31 15.14
C ARG A 22 1.78 24.19 16.33
N PRO A 23 1.46 25.51 16.30
CA PRO A 23 1.74 26.42 17.41
C PRO A 23 0.97 26.05 18.68
N GLU A 24 -0.21 25.47 18.55
CA GLU A 24 -1.02 24.99 19.65
C GLU A 24 -1.50 23.57 19.39
N LYS A 25 -1.34 22.69 20.39
CA LYS A 25 -1.84 21.32 20.37
C LYS A 25 -3.11 21.23 21.19
N ASN A 26 -4.17 20.74 20.58
CA ASN A 26 -5.42 20.40 21.28
C ASN A 26 -5.47 18.89 21.60
N GLU A 27 -6.55 18.45 22.25
CA GLU A 27 -6.72 17.04 22.64
C GLU A 27 -6.76 16.08 21.44
N LEU A 28 -7.26 16.53 20.26
CA LEU A 28 -7.22 15.73 19.05
C LEU A 28 -5.78 15.46 18.60
N HIS A 29 -4.91 16.48 18.61
CA HIS A 29 -3.49 16.30 18.26
C HIS A 29 -2.79 15.31 19.19
N LYS A 30 -3.08 15.36 20.50
CA LYS A 30 -2.54 14.39 21.48
C LYS A 30 -3.04 12.96 21.19
N ALA A 31 -4.34 12.82 20.90
CA ALA A 31 -4.91 11.52 20.55
C ALA A 31 -4.30 10.95 19.27
N MET A 32 -4.10 11.77 18.22
CA MET A 32 -3.42 11.35 16.99
C MET A 32 -1.99 10.89 17.27
N GLU A 33 -1.23 11.63 18.07
CA GLU A 33 0.14 11.28 18.46
C GLU A 33 0.19 9.95 19.22
N MET A 34 -0.77 9.72 20.13
CA MET A 34 -0.89 8.43 20.84
C MET A 34 -1.16 7.27 19.88
N VAL A 35 -2.04 7.42 18.91
CA VAL A 35 -2.32 6.39 17.90
C VAL A 35 -1.07 6.10 17.06
N LEU A 36 -0.38 7.13 16.57
CA LEU A 36 0.83 6.96 15.75
C LEU A 36 1.93 6.21 16.53
N ASN A 37 2.15 6.56 17.79
CA ASN A 37 3.11 5.88 18.67
C ASN A 37 2.69 4.44 18.99
N SER A 38 1.39 4.18 19.12
CA SER A 38 0.87 2.81 19.34
C SER A 38 1.08 1.91 18.13
N ILE A 39 0.98 2.46 16.90
CA ILE A 39 1.27 1.73 15.66
C ILE A 39 2.76 1.37 15.61
N ASP A 40 3.67 2.28 15.97
CA ASP A 40 5.10 2.02 16.05
C ASP A 40 5.41 0.90 17.05
N GLU A 41 4.86 1.01 18.25
CA GLU A 41 5.03 -0.01 19.30
C GLU A 41 4.52 -1.38 18.83
N LEU A 42 3.40 -1.43 18.13
CA LEU A 42 2.87 -2.67 17.57
C LEU A 42 3.81 -3.28 16.54
N SER A 43 4.32 -2.47 15.60
CA SER A 43 5.28 -2.92 14.59
C SER A 43 6.56 -3.46 15.25
N ARG A 44 7.06 -2.78 16.28
CA ARG A 44 8.23 -3.21 17.06
C ARG A 44 8.00 -4.55 17.75
N ARG A 45 6.83 -4.77 18.36
CA ARG A 45 6.48 -6.06 18.96
C ARG A 45 6.45 -7.19 17.94
N TYR A 46 5.88 -6.94 16.76
CA TYR A 46 5.93 -7.92 15.67
C TYR A 46 7.36 -8.24 15.25
N SER A 47 8.23 -7.23 15.16
CA SER A 47 9.63 -7.45 14.83
C SER A 47 10.38 -8.33 15.83
N GLU A 48 10.02 -8.26 17.11
CA GLU A 48 10.66 -9.02 18.19
C GLU A 48 10.30 -10.51 18.18
N ILE A 49 9.09 -10.84 17.73
CA ILE A 49 8.62 -12.25 17.66
C ILE A 49 8.80 -12.87 16.27
N CYS A 50 9.13 -12.05 15.27
CA CYS A 50 9.32 -12.51 13.90
C CYS A 50 10.59 -13.37 13.80
N THR A 51 10.46 -14.57 13.23
CA THR A 51 11.57 -15.50 13.00
C THR A 51 12.32 -15.23 11.70
N ASP A 52 11.71 -14.49 10.77
CA ASP A 52 12.35 -14.03 9.54
C ASP A 52 13.11 -12.73 9.81
N ASN A 53 14.44 -12.79 9.64
CA ASN A 53 15.30 -11.65 9.93
C ASN A 53 15.05 -10.46 8.99
N LYS A 54 14.78 -10.72 7.70
CA LYS A 54 14.50 -9.67 6.71
C LYS A 54 13.22 -8.93 7.08
N LEU A 55 12.15 -9.67 7.35
CA LEU A 55 10.89 -9.07 7.77
C LEU A 55 11.01 -8.36 9.13
N SER A 56 11.75 -8.94 10.09
CA SER A 56 12.00 -8.29 11.39
C SER A 56 12.67 -6.92 11.23
N ASP A 57 13.72 -6.83 10.39
CA ASP A 57 14.41 -5.56 10.12
C ASP A 57 13.51 -4.53 9.42
N VAL A 58 12.69 -4.99 8.49
CA VAL A 58 11.69 -4.12 7.82
C VAL A 58 10.67 -3.58 8.82
N LEU A 59 10.13 -4.43 9.71
CA LEU A 59 9.15 -4.02 10.73
C LEU A 59 9.72 -3.05 11.78
N ARG A 60 11.04 -3.04 12.00
CA ARG A 60 11.71 -2.02 12.84
C ARG A 60 11.79 -0.66 12.15
N LYS A 61 11.69 -0.63 10.83
CA LYS A 61 11.83 0.58 10.02
C LYS A 61 10.48 1.16 9.63
N VAL A 62 9.63 0.36 9.01
CA VAL A 62 8.33 0.79 8.50
C VAL A 62 7.18 0.24 9.36
N PRO A 63 6.05 0.95 9.49
CA PRO A 63 5.66 2.17 8.79
C PRO A 63 6.14 3.47 9.44
N MET A 64 6.91 3.44 10.52
CA MET A 64 7.33 4.65 11.25
C MET A 64 8.22 5.55 10.41
N ASN A 65 9.18 4.98 9.67
CA ASN A 65 10.08 5.71 8.78
C ASN A 65 9.64 5.55 7.31
N PRO A 66 10.13 6.41 6.38
CA PRO A 66 9.92 6.27 4.95
C PRO A 66 10.34 4.89 4.44
N ALA A 67 9.60 4.36 3.46
CA ALA A 67 10.03 3.18 2.73
C ALA A 67 11.15 3.53 1.73
N GLU A 68 12.12 2.64 1.58
CA GLU A 68 13.24 2.79 0.63
C GLU A 68 13.22 1.70 -0.46
N THR A 69 12.49 0.61 -0.28
CA THR A 69 12.38 -0.47 -1.24
C THR A 69 10.93 -0.81 -1.54
N PHE A 70 10.69 -1.51 -2.66
CA PHE A 70 9.34 -2.00 -2.99
C PHE A 70 8.80 -2.94 -1.90
N TYR A 71 9.66 -3.82 -1.37
CA TYR A 71 9.30 -4.71 -0.26
C TYR A 71 8.86 -3.93 0.99
N GLU A 72 9.63 -2.91 1.40
CA GLU A 72 9.26 -2.05 2.53
C GLU A 72 7.97 -1.28 2.27
N ALA A 73 7.76 -0.82 1.04
CA ALA A 73 6.53 -0.11 0.66
C ALA A 73 5.30 -1.01 0.74
N VAL A 74 5.38 -2.23 0.18
CA VAL A 74 4.29 -3.22 0.26
C VAL A 74 4.01 -3.60 1.71
N GLN A 75 5.06 -3.87 2.52
CA GLN A 75 4.91 -4.20 3.94
C GLN A 75 4.29 -3.04 4.73
N SER A 76 4.67 -1.80 4.44
CA SER A 76 4.08 -0.62 5.07
C SER A 76 2.59 -0.48 4.74
N VAL A 77 2.22 -0.66 3.46
CA VAL A 77 0.82 -0.65 3.01
C VAL A 77 0.02 -1.71 3.75
N TRP A 78 0.52 -2.95 3.79
CA TRP A 78 -0.15 -4.04 4.50
C TRP A 78 -0.35 -3.72 5.97
N PHE A 79 0.71 -3.28 6.68
CA PHE A 79 0.67 -3.01 8.11
C PHE A 79 -0.36 -1.95 8.48
N ILE A 80 -0.45 -0.88 7.70
CA ILE A 80 -1.45 0.19 7.91
C ILE A 80 -2.85 -0.26 7.50
N PHE A 81 -2.97 -1.00 6.39
CA PHE A 81 -4.25 -1.49 5.90
C PHE A 81 -4.96 -2.41 6.89
N GLN A 82 -4.24 -3.35 7.53
CA GLN A 82 -4.84 -4.25 8.52
C GLN A 82 -5.39 -3.53 9.77
N LEU A 83 -4.81 -2.37 10.13
CA LEU A 83 -5.27 -1.55 11.26
C LEU A 83 -6.48 -0.69 10.91
N CYS A 84 -6.61 -0.33 9.63
CA CYS A 84 -7.70 0.49 9.10
C CYS A 84 -8.11 -0.03 7.73
N PRO A 85 -8.76 -1.22 7.64
CA PRO A 85 -9.15 -1.82 6.39
C PRO A 85 -10.22 -0.97 5.68
N ASP A 86 -9.84 -0.42 4.53
CA ASP A 86 -10.72 0.39 3.67
C ASP A 86 -10.34 0.11 2.21
N SER A 87 -10.09 1.11 1.42
CA SER A 87 -9.64 1.00 0.03
C SER A 87 -8.12 1.14 -0.07
N LEU A 88 -7.51 0.30 -0.90
CA LEU A 88 -6.11 0.47 -1.30
C LEU A 88 -5.91 1.66 -2.25
N GLY A 89 -7.01 2.24 -2.78
CA GLY A 89 -6.95 3.39 -3.67
C GLY A 89 -6.13 3.12 -4.94
N ARG A 90 -5.35 4.11 -5.37
CA ARG A 90 -4.52 4.01 -6.58
C ARG A 90 -3.15 3.38 -6.27
N ILE A 91 -3.18 2.11 -5.93
CA ILE A 91 -2.00 1.34 -5.50
C ILE A 91 -0.89 1.33 -6.57
N ASP A 92 -1.26 1.34 -7.83
CA ASP A 92 -0.37 1.40 -8.97
C ASP A 92 0.41 2.72 -9.08
N GLN A 93 -0.03 3.80 -8.38
CA GLN A 93 0.64 5.09 -8.43
C GLN A 93 1.62 5.27 -7.27
N TYR A 94 1.18 5.02 -6.04
CA TYR A 94 2.04 5.26 -4.89
C TYR A 94 3.11 4.18 -4.69
N LEU A 95 2.91 2.96 -5.22
CA LEU A 95 3.95 1.91 -5.24
C LEU A 95 4.89 2.01 -6.45
N TYR A 96 4.45 2.62 -7.57
CA TYR A 96 5.23 2.64 -8.81
C TYR A 96 6.64 3.22 -8.68
N PRO A 97 6.89 4.32 -7.94
CA PRO A 97 8.24 4.85 -7.78
C PRO A 97 9.23 3.85 -7.17
N PHE A 98 8.77 3.02 -6.24
CA PHE A 98 9.58 1.97 -5.59
C PHE A 98 9.80 0.80 -6.55
N TYR A 99 8.73 0.32 -7.19
CA TYR A 99 8.79 -0.74 -8.19
C TYR A 99 9.78 -0.40 -9.31
N LYS A 100 9.59 0.77 -9.94
CA LYS A 100 10.42 1.23 -11.04
C LYS A 100 11.89 1.32 -10.65
N ARG A 101 12.20 1.96 -9.54
CA ARG A 101 13.58 2.12 -9.07
C ARG A 101 14.24 0.76 -8.83
N ASP A 102 13.56 -0.14 -8.12
CA ASP A 102 14.15 -1.41 -7.70
C ASP A 102 14.29 -2.39 -8.89
N THR A 103 13.39 -2.34 -9.88
CA THR A 103 13.53 -3.09 -11.13
C THR A 103 14.64 -2.52 -12.03
N GLU A 104 14.74 -1.20 -12.19
CA GLU A 104 15.80 -0.55 -12.96
C GLU A 104 17.18 -0.80 -12.37
N ASN A 105 17.30 -0.90 -11.04
CA ASN A 105 18.55 -1.22 -10.35
C ASN A 105 18.86 -2.74 -10.31
N GLY A 106 17.94 -3.60 -10.78
CA GLY A 106 18.09 -5.05 -10.77
C GLY A 106 18.02 -5.68 -9.37
N THR A 107 17.46 -4.96 -8.36
CA THR A 107 17.27 -5.47 -6.99
C THR A 107 15.92 -6.12 -6.79
N LEU A 108 15.01 -6.01 -7.75
CA LEU A 108 13.68 -6.60 -7.77
C LEU A 108 13.42 -7.22 -9.13
N SER A 109 13.14 -8.51 -9.19
CA SER A 109 12.66 -9.16 -10.42
C SER A 109 11.16 -8.94 -10.60
N TYR A 110 10.66 -9.24 -11.80
CA TYR A 110 9.22 -9.22 -12.07
C TYR A 110 8.48 -10.26 -11.22
N GLU A 111 9.07 -11.44 -11.12
CA GLU A 111 8.53 -12.57 -10.37
C GLU A 111 8.47 -12.26 -8.86
N ASP A 112 9.54 -11.68 -8.29
CA ASP A 112 9.53 -11.28 -6.88
C ASP A 112 8.49 -10.17 -6.61
N ALA A 113 8.30 -9.25 -7.54
CA ALA A 113 7.29 -8.21 -7.42
C ALA A 113 5.87 -8.79 -7.48
N ALA A 114 5.64 -9.77 -8.37
CA ALA A 114 4.37 -10.49 -8.47
C ALA A 114 4.07 -11.23 -7.17
N GLU A 115 5.02 -12.01 -6.65
CA GLU A 115 4.87 -12.75 -5.39
C GLU A 115 4.49 -11.81 -4.23
N LEU A 116 5.17 -10.68 -4.08
CA LEU A 116 4.85 -9.70 -3.02
C LEU A 116 3.45 -9.09 -3.15
N LEU A 117 2.99 -8.86 -4.38
CA LEU A 117 1.63 -8.35 -4.61
C LEU A 117 0.57 -9.43 -4.36
N GLU A 118 0.81 -10.65 -4.79
CA GLU A 118 -0.08 -11.79 -4.55
C GLU A 118 -0.21 -12.06 -3.04
N GLU A 119 0.90 -12.06 -2.30
CA GLU A 119 0.89 -12.17 -0.84
C GLU A 119 0.07 -11.04 -0.19
N LEU A 120 0.26 -9.79 -0.64
CA LEU A 120 -0.55 -8.67 -0.18
C LEU A 120 -2.04 -8.90 -0.44
N PHE A 121 -2.41 -9.37 -1.64
CA PHE A 121 -3.81 -9.56 -2.01
C PHE A 121 -4.45 -10.73 -1.26
N VAL A 122 -3.71 -11.80 -1.01
CA VAL A 122 -4.15 -12.90 -0.14
C VAL A 122 -4.38 -12.40 1.28
N LYS A 123 -3.48 -11.59 1.82
CA LYS A 123 -3.63 -10.97 3.15
C LYS A 123 -4.83 -10.01 3.22
N VAL A 124 -5.05 -9.24 2.17
CA VAL A 124 -6.25 -8.38 2.04
C VAL A 124 -7.53 -9.22 2.00
N PHE A 125 -7.51 -10.36 1.35
CA PHE A 125 -8.63 -11.31 1.33
C PHE A 125 -8.88 -11.92 2.73
N GLU A 126 -7.83 -12.35 3.44
CA GLU A 126 -7.93 -12.92 4.79
C GLU A 126 -8.61 -11.97 5.78
N THR A 127 -8.31 -10.65 5.73
CA THR A 127 -8.95 -9.67 6.64
C THR A 127 -10.46 -9.59 6.52
N GLN A 128 -11.02 -10.04 5.40
CA GLN A 128 -12.47 -10.08 5.18
C GLN A 128 -13.13 -11.34 5.76
N MET A 129 -12.41 -12.44 5.79
CA MET A 129 -12.95 -13.71 6.27
C MET A 129 -13.22 -13.67 7.76
N ASP A 130 -12.47 -12.86 8.53
CA ASP A 130 -12.65 -12.70 9.98
C ASP A 130 -13.87 -11.82 10.34
N ASN A 131 -14.45 -11.09 9.37
CA ASN A 131 -15.57 -10.17 9.56
C ASN A 131 -16.83 -10.59 8.79
N VAL A 132 -17.18 -11.87 8.86
CA VAL A 132 -18.33 -12.46 8.12
C VAL A 132 -19.68 -11.79 8.41
N ASP A 133 -19.82 -11.16 9.59
CA ASP A 133 -21.07 -10.52 10.03
C ASP A 133 -21.25 -9.07 9.53
N LEU A 134 -20.23 -8.48 8.91
CA LEU A 134 -20.33 -7.14 8.34
C LEU A 134 -20.46 -7.26 6.82
N PRO A 135 -21.60 -6.90 6.20
CA PRO A 135 -21.70 -6.81 4.75
C PRO A 135 -20.91 -5.59 4.26
N ILE A 136 -19.57 -5.69 4.32
CA ILE A 136 -18.67 -4.63 3.90
C ILE A 136 -18.52 -4.69 2.38
N SER A 137 -19.59 -4.30 1.70
CA SER A 137 -19.54 -4.05 0.27
C SER A 137 -18.72 -2.80 -0.01
N GLY A 138 -17.66 -2.93 -0.81
CA GLY A 138 -16.83 -1.80 -1.23
C GLY A 138 -15.50 -1.65 -0.51
N HIS A 139 -15.28 -2.35 0.57
CA HIS A 139 -13.96 -2.43 1.20
C HIS A 139 -13.01 -3.32 0.38
N ASN A 140 -11.69 -3.10 0.53
CA ASN A 140 -10.65 -3.83 -0.20
C ASN A 140 -10.69 -3.61 -1.71
N HIS A 141 -11.13 -2.43 -2.13
CA HIS A 141 -11.15 -2.03 -3.52
C HIS A 141 -9.84 -1.32 -3.88
N LEU A 142 -9.33 -1.60 -5.05
CA LEU A 142 -8.18 -0.89 -5.60
C LEU A 142 -8.51 -0.31 -6.98
N VAL A 143 -7.73 0.65 -7.39
CA VAL A 143 -7.90 1.34 -8.66
C VAL A 143 -6.57 1.38 -9.39
N VAL A 144 -6.58 1.10 -10.68
CA VAL A 144 -5.42 1.26 -11.57
C VAL A 144 -5.72 2.23 -12.70
N GLY A 145 -4.68 2.87 -13.23
CA GLY A 145 -4.79 3.84 -14.33
C GLY A 145 -5.40 5.18 -13.90
N GLY A 146 -6.04 5.85 -14.82
CA GLY A 146 -6.59 7.20 -14.63
C GLY A 146 -5.57 8.29 -14.95
N TYR A 147 -5.96 9.56 -14.81
CA TYR A 147 -5.08 10.69 -15.07
C TYR A 147 -4.03 10.90 -13.98
N LEU A 148 -2.81 11.22 -14.38
CA LEU A 148 -1.80 11.82 -13.51
C LEU A 148 -2.10 13.31 -13.27
N ALA A 149 -1.37 13.93 -12.35
CA ALA A 149 -1.55 15.35 -12.02
C ALA A 149 -1.27 16.29 -13.21
N ASP A 150 -0.42 15.88 -14.14
CA ASP A 150 -0.10 16.59 -15.37
C ASP A 150 -1.12 16.34 -16.51
N GLY A 151 -2.13 15.51 -16.27
CA GLY A 151 -3.20 15.17 -17.22
C GLY A 151 -2.85 14.03 -18.19
N THR A 152 -1.70 13.38 -18.04
CA THR A 152 -1.31 12.19 -18.82
C THR A 152 -1.97 10.92 -18.30
N ASP A 153 -1.84 9.79 -19.04
CA ASP A 153 -2.34 8.49 -18.61
C ASP A 153 -1.45 7.91 -17.50
N GLY A 154 -2.05 7.47 -16.42
CA GLY A 154 -1.37 6.85 -15.29
C GLY A 154 -1.27 5.32 -15.35
N PHE A 155 -1.76 4.68 -16.42
CA PHE A 155 -1.57 3.24 -16.58
C PHE A 155 -0.09 2.94 -16.88
N ASN A 156 0.53 2.11 -16.04
CA ASN A 156 1.96 1.83 -16.08
C ASN A 156 2.24 0.31 -15.95
N GLU A 157 3.51 -0.09 -15.96
CA GLU A 157 3.91 -1.51 -15.88
C GLU A 157 3.41 -2.17 -14.58
N LEU A 158 3.41 -1.44 -13.47
CA LEU A 158 2.87 -1.96 -12.21
C LEU A 158 1.34 -2.10 -12.26
N SER A 159 0.63 -1.21 -12.98
CA SER A 159 -0.81 -1.36 -13.19
C SER A 159 -1.13 -2.69 -13.88
N LYS A 160 -0.30 -3.05 -14.87
CA LYS A 160 -0.44 -4.30 -15.61
C LYS A 160 -0.15 -5.50 -14.69
N LEU A 161 0.97 -5.49 -13.98
CA LEU A 161 1.34 -6.55 -13.04
C LEU A 161 0.27 -6.78 -11.97
N ILE A 162 -0.30 -5.71 -11.40
CA ILE A 162 -1.39 -5.80 -10.41
C ILE A 162 -2.61 -6.53 -10.97
N LEU A 163 -3.00 -6.24 -12.22
CA LEU A 163 -4.14 -6.91 -12.85
C LEU A 163 -3.85 -8.37 -13.17
N GLU A 164 -2.62 -8.71 -13.59
CA GLU A 164 -2.17 -10.09 -13.80
C GLU A 164 -2.23 -10.88 -12.48
N CYS A 165 -1.66 -10.37 -11.39
CA CYS A 165 -1.73 -11.01 -10.07
C CYS A 165 -3.17 -11.25 -9.60
N ILE A 166 -4.07 -10.29 -9.81
CA ILE A 166 -5.49 -10.45 -9.43
C ILE A 166 -6.17 -11.52 -10.28
N ALA A 167 -5.84 -11.61 -11.57
CA ALA A 167 -6.41 -12.61 -12.47
C ALA A 167 -5.94 -14.04 -12.13
N ASP A 168 -4.72 -14.19 -11.65
CA ASP A 168 -4.12 -15.48 -11.31
C ASP A 168 -4.57 -16.01 -9.94
N LEU A 169 -5.02 -15.13 -9.03
CA LEU A 169 -5.46 -15.53 -7.71
C LEU A 169 -6.91 -16.05 -7.71
N PRO A 170 -7.19 -17.20 -7.06
CA PRO A 170 -8.54 -17.75 -6.94
C PRO A 170 -9.38 -17.03 -5.87
N THR A 171 -9.17 -15.73 -5.67
CA THR A 171 -9.86 -14.91 -4.67
C THR A 171 -10.80 -13.92 -5.36
N PHE A 172 -11.88 -13.52 -4.68
CA PHE A 172 -12.79 -12.48 -5.18
C PHE A 172 -12.44 -11.07 -4.65
N ARG A 173 -11.33 -10.95 -3.94
CA ARG A 173 -10.79 -9.71 -3.39
C ARG A 173 -9.26 -9.68 -3.51
N PRO A 174 -8.66 -8.49 -3.63
CA PRO A 174 -9.30 -7.17 -3.78
C PRO A 174 -10.07 -7.04 -5.11
N GLN A 175 -11.11 -6.21 -5.12
CA GLN A 175 -11.76 -5.82 -6.38
C GLN A 175 -10.94 -4.72 -7.05
N ALA A 176 -10.65 -4.89 -8.33
CA ALA A 176 -9.96 -3.88 -9.13
C ALA A 176 -10.93 -3.08 -10.00
N SER A 177 -10.71 -1.77 -10.09
CA SER A 177 -11.31 -0.91 -11.10
C SER A 177 -10.23 -0.29 -11.96
N PHE A 178 -10.43 -0.34 -13.26
CA PHE A 178 -9.63 0.40 -14.22
C PHE A 178 -10.25 1.77 -14.49
N ARG A 179 -9.46 2.82 -14.39
CA ARG A 179 -9.88 4.18 -14.74
C ARG A 179 -9.43 4.53 -16.16
N TYR A 180 -10.38 4.52 -17.06
CA TYR A 180 -10.18 4.92 -18.45
C TYR A 180 -9.84 6.42 -18.57
N THR A 181 -8.94 6.73 -19.50
CA THR A 181 -8.61 8.09 -19.92
C THR A 181 -8.70 8.23 -21.44
N LYS A 182 -8.77 9.44 -21.95
CA LYS A 182 -8.72 9.67 -23.41
C LYS A 182 -7.39 9.24 -24.07
N TYR A 183 -6.36 8.98 -23.25
CA TYR A 183 -5.04 8.52 -23.70
C TYR A 183 -4.87 7.01 -23.56
N THR A 184 -5.85 6.31 -22.99
CA THR A 184 -5.81 4.86 -22.85
C THR A 184 -5.70 4.23 -24.25
N THR A 185 -4.64 3.43 -24.47
CA THR A 185 -4.35 2.85 -25.77
C THR A 185 -5.27 1.68 -26.11
N ALA A 186 -5.37 1.37 -27.41
CA ALA A 186 -6.12 0.19 -27.84
C ALA A 186 -5.52 -1.12 -27.28
N ASP A 187 -4.19 -1.16 -27.07
CA ASP A 187 -3.52 -2.35 -26.52
C ASP A 187 -3.80 -2.50 -25.03
N THR A 188 -3.84 -1.41 -24.26
CA THR A 188 -4.33 -1.41 -22.88
C THR A 188 -5.76 -1.92 -22.80
N MET A 189 -6.64 -1.46 -23.70
CA MET A 189 -8.04 -1.90 -23.74
C MET A 189 -8.24 -3.38 -24.13
N LYS A 190 -7.29 -3.96 -24.86
CA LYS A 190 -7.32 -5.41 -25.16
C LYS A 190 -6.77 -6.26 -24.02
N PHE A 191 -5.88 -5.68 -23.24
CA PHE A 191 -5.28 -6.36 -22.09
C PHE A 191 -6.28 -6.48 -20.92
N ILE A 192 -7.10 -5.45 -20.69
CA ILE A 192 -8.14 -5.40 -19.64
C ILE A 192 -9.40 -6.14 -20.06
#